data_10961bd33e527f9212e1bbd1befd77d5
#
_entry.id   10961bd33e527f9212e1bbd1befd77d5
#
_cell.length_a   1.000
_cell.length_b   1.000
_cell.length_c   1.000
_cell.angle_alpha   90.00
_cell.angle_beta   90.00
_cell.angle_gamma   90.00
#
_symmetry.space_group_name_H-M   'P 1'
#
loop_
_entity.id
_entity.type
_entity.pdbx_description
1 polymer ?
#
loop_
_entity_poly.entity_id
_entity_poly.type
_entity_poly.pdbx_seq_one_letter_code
_entity_poly.pdbx_strand_id
1 'polypeptide(L)'
;MKNKFFYKKQFTNIYKKQSKLSETTSQVLYGEKFEILSKNINWLKIKTSFDNYIGYIENKNYSKSHLVTHKVFVLRANIFDNFKKKTKNYLPFASKISVMEVKGNFIKFEKNKWIKKTDIKKINHIEKDYLKILKI
;
A
#
# COMPACT_ATOMS: atom_id res chain seq x y z
N MET A 1 -3.39 -22.55 -9.33
CA MET A 1 -3.76 -21.13 -9.21
C MET A 1 -3.26 -20.59 -7.89
N LYS A 2 -2.64 -19.46 -7.98
CA LYS A 2 -2.05 -18.87 -6.78
C LYS A 2 -3.04 -17.93 -6.10
N ASN A 3 -3.08 -17.99 -4.78
CA ASN A 3 -3.93 -17.12 -3.98
C ASN A 3 -3.25 -15.76 -3.78
N LYS A 4 -3.21 -14.98 -4.86
CA LYS A 4 -2.57 -13.67 -4.84
C LYS A 4 -3.60 -12.57 -4.66
N PHE A 5 -3.28 -11.64 -3.77
CA PHE A 5 -4.15 -10.54 -3.40
C PHE A 5 -3.35 -9.26 -3.29
N PHE A 6 -4.06 -8.14 -3.25
CA PHE A 6 -3.46 -6.82 -3.07
C PHE A 6 -3.94 -6.20 -1.78
N TYR A 7 -3.01 -5.56 -1.06
CA TYR A 7 -3.36 -4.86 0.17
C TYR A 7 -3.87 -3.47 -0.20
N LYS A 8 -5.16 -3.21 0.01
CA LYS A 8 -5.78 -1.93 -0.37
C LYS A 8 -6.28 -1.17 0.84
N LYS A 9 -5.52 -1.22 1.90
CA LYS A 9 -5.67 -0.38 3.08
C LYS A 9 -4.37 0.40 3.23
N GLN A 10 -4.28 1.33 4.16
CA GLN A 10 -3.09 2.17 4.24
C GLN A 10 -1.81 1.36 4.33
N PHE A 11 -1.71 0.56 5.35
CA PHE A 11 -0.59 -0.37 5.56
C PHE A 11 -0.89 -1.21 6.79
N THR A 12 -0.16 -2.29 6.95
CA THR A 12 -0.24 -3.08 8.17
C THR A 12 1.12 -3.67 8.50
N ASN A 13 1.32 -3.96 9.78
CA ASN A 13 2.48 -4.71 10.22
C ASN A 13 2.32 -6.18 9.83
N ILE A 14 3.43 -6.81 9.50
CA ILE A 14 3.49 -8.26 9.35
C ILE A 14 4.04 -8.80 10.66
N TYR A 15 3.27 -9.67 11.30
CA TYR A 15 3.60 -10.19 12.62
C TYR A 15 4.27 -11.55 12.51
N LYS A 16 5.17 -11.82 13.44
CA LYS A 16 5.88 -13.10 13.49
C LYS A 16 4.96 -14.26 13.87
N LYS A 17 3.95 -13.97 14.68
CA LYS A 17 2.97 -14.95 15.17
C LYS A 17 1.56 -14.41 14.96
N GLN A 18 0.57 -15.26 15.20
CA GLN A 18 -0.84 -14.88 15.06
C GLN A 18 -1.29 -14.03 16.26
N SER A 19 -0.63 -12.91 16.47
CA SER A 19 -0.92 -12.00 17.56
C SER A 19 -0.37 -10.62 17.28
N LYS A 20 -1.17 -9.59 17.53
CA LYS A 20 -0.69 -8.19 17.41
C LYS A 20 0.34 -7.84 18.47
N LEU A 21 0.46 -8.66 19.51
CA LEU A 21 1.46 -8.48 20.55
C LEU A 21 2.79 -9.13 20.20
N SER A 22 2.83 -9.91 19.11
CA SER A 22 4.07 -10.54 18.71
C SER A 22 4.96 -9.54 17.99
N GLU A 23 6.21 -9.95 17.78
CA GLU A 23 7.19 -9.13 17.09
C GLU A 23 6.73 -8.77 15.68
N THR A 24 6.89 -7.50 15.31
CA THR A 24 6.66 -7.03 13.95
C THR A 24 7.94 -7.22 13.16
N THR A 25 7.84 -7.93 12.04
CA THR A 25 9.01 -8.26 11.23
C THR A 25 9.11 -7.40 9.97
N SER A 26 7.99 -6.90 9.46
CA SER A 26 7.96 -6.06 8.27
C SER A 26 6.59 -5.40 8.16
N GLN A 27 6.32 -4.78 7.02
CA GLN A 27 5.02 -4.15 6.74
C GLN A 27 4.56 -4.47 5.33
N VAL A 28 3.24 -4.49 5.13
CA VAL A 28 2.61 -4.49 3.81
C VAL A 28 2.07 -3.09 3.56
N LEU A 29 2.42 -2.50 2.43
CA LEU A 29 1.99 -1.16 2.07
C LEU A 29 0.80 -1.21 1.11
N TYR A 30 0.08 -0.10 1.01
CA TYR A 30 -1.03 0.02 0.08
C TYR A 30 -0.58 -0.37 -1.34
N GLY A 31 -1.35 -1.23 -1.98
CA GLY A 31 -1.12 -1.67 -3.34
C GLY A 31 -0.12 -2.80 -3.50
N GLU A 32 0.50 -3.24 -2.42
CA GLU A 32 1.43 -4.37 -2.50
C GLU A 32 0.72 -5.69 -2.65
N LYS A 33 1.33 -6.57 -3.42
CA LYS A 33 0.79 -7.91 -3.69
C LYS A 33 1.36 -8.93 -2.72
N PHE A 34 0.53 -9.86 -2.30
CA PHE A 34 0.97 -10.96 -1.45
C PHE A 34 0.23 -12.24 -1.81
N GLU A 35 0.82 -13.36 -1.42
CA GLU A 35 0.25 -14.68 -1.59
C GLU A 35 -0.21 -15.20 -0.24
N ILE A 36 -1.40 -15.82 -0.18
CA ILE A 36 -1.89 -16.45 1.05
C ILE A 36 -1.40 -17.87 1.08
N LEU A 37 -0.59 -18.20 2.09
CA LEU A 37 -0.06 -19.54 2.27
C LEU A 37 -0.99 -20.44 3.07
N SER A 38 -1.63 -19.87 4.09
CA SER A 38 -2.63 -20.58 4.91
C SER A 38 -3.50 -19.55 5.60
N LYS A 39 -4.65 -19.99 6.10
CA LYS A 39 -5.57 -19.09 6.76
C LYS A 39 -6.38 -19.79 7.83
N ASN A 40 -6.76 -19.03 8.85
CA ASN A 40 -7.81 -19.42 9.77
C ASN A 40 -8.79 -18.26 9.87
N ILE A 41 -9.69 -18.31 10.84
CA ILE A 41 -10.77 -17.34 10.94
C ILE A 41 -10.26 -15.91 11.17
N ASN A 42 -9.16 -15.76 11.89
CA ASN A 42 -8.66 -14.44 12.30
C ASN A 42 -7.37 -14.02 11.62
N TRP A 43 -6.62 -14.93 11.05
CA TRP A 43 -5.28 -14.65 10.55
C TRP A 43 -5.01 -15.26 9.20
N LEU A 44 -4.17 -14.57 8.43
CA LEU A 44 -3.60 -15.08 7.19
C LEU A 44 -2.10 -15.20 7.36
N LYS A 45 -1.54 -16.35 6.97
CA LYS A 45 -0.10 -16.46 6.76
C LYS A 45 0.18 -16.08 5.33
N ILE A 46 0.99 -15.07 5.12
CA ILE A 46 1.23 -14.51 3.80
C ILE A 46 2.70 -14.53 3.44
N LYS A 47 2.95 -14.39 2.14
CA LYS A 47 4.27 -14.19 1.58
C LYS A 47 4.18 -12.98 0.65
N THR A 48 4.96 -11.95 0.92
CA THR A 48 4.95 -10.75 0.09
C THR A 48 5.62 -11.03 -1.25
N SER A 49 5.06 -10.50 -2.33
CA SER A 49 5.60 -10.73 -3.67
C SER A 49 6.88 -9.94 -3.92
N PHE A 50 7.03 -8.81 -3.27
CA PHE A 50 8.17 -7.93 -3.49
C PHE A 50 9.48 -8.54 -2.97
N ASP A 51 9.48 -9.04 -1.74
CA ASP A 51 10.70 -9.50 -1.07
C ASP A 51 10.58 -10.89 -0.45
N ASN A 52 9.51 -11.63 -0.78
CA ASN A 52 9.27 -12.99 -0.30
C ASN A 52 9.22 -13.12 1.22
N TYR A 53 8.81 -12.05 1.89
CA TYR A 53 8.73 -12.04 3.34
C TYR A 53 7.52 -12.82 3.82
N ILE A 54 7.69 -13.66 4.83
CA ILE A 54 6.63 -14.52 5.34
C ILE A 54 6.26 -14.09 6.76
N GLY A 55 4.95 -13.97 7.03
CA GLY A 55 4.44 -13.62 8.33
C GLY A 55 2.92 -13.58 8.34
N TYR A 56 2.37 -12.98 9.38
CA TYR A 56 0.91 -13.00 9.61
C TYR A 56 0.31 -11.61 9.53
N ILE A 57 -0.86 -11.51 8.88
CA ILE A 57 -1.70 -10.33 8.92
C ILE A 57 -3.11 -10.77 9.26
N GLU A 58 -3.94 -9.82 9.69
CA GLU A 58 -5.32 -10.12 10.03
C GLU A 58 -6.11 -10.58 8.81
N ASN A 59 -7.02 -11.54 9.02
CA ASN A 59 -7.86 -12.05 7.94
C ASN A 59 -9.00 -11.05 7.69
N LYS A 60 -8.86 -10.28 6.63
CA LYS A 60 -9.86 -9.33 6.14
C LYS A 60 -10.11 -9.61 4.67
N ASN A 61 -11.08 -8.92 4.09
CA ASN A 61 -11.34 -9.05 2.66
C ASN A 61 -10.31 -8.24 1.87
N TYR A 62 -9.57 -8.91 1.02
CA TYR A 62 -8.55 -8.28 0.19
C TYR A 62 -8.89 -8.43 -1.29
N SER A 63 -8.45 -7.44 -2.08
CA SER A 63 -8.75 -7.39 -3.51
C SER A 63 -7.86 -8.35 -4.30
N LYS A 64 -8.44 -9.02 -5.27
CA LYS A 64 -7.70 -9.89 -6.19
C LYS A 64 -7.13 -9.13 -7.38
N SER A 65 -7.53 -7.89 -7.58
CA SER A 65 -7.08 -7.09 -8.71
C SER A 65 -6.74 -5.69 -8.29
N HIS A 66 -5.70 -5.14 -8.91
CA HIS A 66 -5.26 -3.78 -8.66
C HIS A 66 -4.31 -3.38 -9.78
N LEU A 67 -4.65 -2.32 -10.50
CA LEU A 67 -3.80 -1.82 -11.56
C LEU A 67 -2.93 -0.71 -11.01
N VAL A 68 -1.64 -0.98 -10.87
CA VAL A 68 -0.70 0.02 -10.36
C VAL A 68 -0.27 0.94 -11.49
N THR A 69 -0.54 2.24 -11.33
CA THR A 69 -0.13 3.25 -12.30
C THR A 69 0.95 4.17 -11.75
N HIS A 70 0.93 4.42 -10.45
CA HIS A 70 1.81 5.38 -9.79
C HIS A 70 2.28 4.88 -8.44
N LYS A 71 3.29 5.54 -7.93
CA LYS A 71 3.90 5.25 -6.66
C LYS A 71 4.01 6.51 -5.82
N VAL A 72 3.88 6.38 -4.52
CA VAL A 72 4.10 7.50 -3.60
C VAL A 72 5.61 7.72 -3.45
N PHE A 73 6.04 8.96 -3.65
CA PHE A 73 7.46 9.34 -3.59
C PHE A 73 7.77 10.39 -2.53
N VAL A 74 6.89 10.49 -1.52
CA VAL A 74 7.14 11.30 -0.32
C VAL A 74 7.00 10.37 0.87
N LEU A 75 7.52 10.79 2.04
CA LEU A 75 7.44 9.94 3.23
C LEU A 75 5.99 9.67 3.61
N ARG A 76 5.14 10.68 3.50
CA ARG A 76 3.72 10.56 3.81
C ARG A 76 2.91 11.35 2.81
N ALA A 77 2.09 10.67 2.03
CA ALA A 77 1.12 11.32 1.17
C ALA A 77 -0.21 11.41 1.92
N ASN A 78 -0.55 12.59 2.40
CA ASN A 78 -1.79 12.80 3.15
C ASN A 78 -3.00 12.47 2.28
N ILE A 79 -3.98 11.81 2.87
CA ILE A 79 -5.23 11.46 2.17
C ILE A 79 -6.26 12.54 2.47
N PHE A 80 -6.89 13.05 1.41
CA PHE A 80 -7.93 14.07 1.46
C PHE A 80 -9.26 13.46 1.04
N ASP A 81 -10.35 14.02 1.55
CA ASP A 81 -11.70 13.58 1.14
C ASP A 81 -12.15 14.31 -0.13
N ASN A 82 -13.39 14.04 -0.58
CA ASN A 82 -13.94 14.65 -1.80
C ASN A 82 -14.02 16.18 -1.71
N PHE A 83 -14.03 16.75 -0.53
CA PHE A 83 -14.09 18.19 -0.32
C PHE A 83 -12.71 18.80 -0.12
N LYS A 84 -11.67 18.03 -0.42
CA LYS A 84 -10.26 18.43 -0.29
C LYS A 84 -9.88 18.77 1.15
N LYS A 85 -10.55 18.15 2.10
CA LYS A 85 -10.20 18.25 3.51
C LYS A 85 -9.23 17.14 3.86
N LYS A 86 -8.14 17.50 4.53
CA LYS A 86 -7.15 16.55 4.99
C LYS A 86 -7.75 15.64 6.04
N THR A 87 -7.55 14.33 5.86
CA THR A 87 -7.96 13.34 6.85
C THR A 87 -6.78 13.00 7.77
N LYS A 88 -7.01 12.13 8.74
CA LYS A 88 -5.95 11.65 9.62
C LYS A 88 -5.06 10.59 8.97
N ASN A 89 -5.47 10.12 7.81
CA ASN A 89 -4.84 8.99 7.14
C ASN A 89 -3.81 9.46 6.11
N TYR A 90 -2.86 8.60 5.83
CA TYR A 90 -1.84 8.87 4.82
C TYR A 90 -1.38 7.58 4.19
N LEU A 91 -0.72 7.70 3.03
CA LEU A 91 -0.04 6.57 2.39
C LEU A 91 1.46 6.75 2.59
N PRO A 92 2.17 5.73 3.06
CA PRO A 92 3.62 5.83 3.24
C PRO A 92 4.36 5.77 1.91
N PHE A 93 5.64 6.12 1.94
CA PHE A 93 6.52 6.02 0.79
C PHE A 93 6.45 4.63 0.16
N ALA A 94 6.46 4.59 -1.15
CA ALA A 94 6.41 3.37 -1.96
C ALA A 94 5.04 2.69 -2.07
N SER A 95 4.00 3.25 -1.46
CA SER A 95 2.63 2.78 -1.70
C SER A 95 2.33 2.83 -3.19
N LYS A 96 1.63 1.82 -3.71
CA LYS A 96 1.34 1.67 -5.13
C LYS A 96 -0.14 1.90 -5.38
N ILE A 97 -0.45 2.89 -6.20
CA ILE A 97 -1.84 3.31 -6.40
C ILE A 97 -2.25 3.24 -7.86
N SER A 98 -3.57 3.22 -8.06
CA SER A 98 -4.19 3.37 -9.37
C SER A 98 -4.82 4.75 -9.43
N VAL A 99 -4.36 5.60 -10.34
CA VAL A 99 -4.95 6.93 -10.51
C VAL A 99 -6.24 6.79 -11.28
N MET A 100 -7.36 7.15 -10.64
CA MET A 100 -8.70 7.05 -11.23
C MET A 100 -9.14 8.35 -11.88
N GLU A 101 -8.71 9.48 -11.32
CA GLU A 101 -9.19 10.79 -11.75
C GLU A 101 -8.16 11.85 -11.37
N VAL A 102 -8.04 12.89 -12.18
CA VAL A 102 -7.17 14.04 -11.90
C VAL A 102 -8.03 15.29 -11.88
N LYS A 103 -7.93 16.05 -10.78
CA LYS A 103 -8.61 17.35 -10.64
C LYS A 103 -7.62 18.36 -10.08
N GLY A 104 -7.14 19.27 -10.93
CA GLY A 104 -6.18 20.27 -10.49
C GLY A 104 -4.93 19.64 -9.92
N ASN A 105 -4.64 19.96 -8.67
CA ASN A 105 -3.45 19.47 -7.98
C ASN A 105 -3.67 18.15 -7.23
N PHE A 106 -4.85 17.55 -7.40
CA PHE A 106 -5.21 16.31 -6.69
C PHE A 106 -5.50 15.19 -7.65
N ILE A 107 -5.19 13.97 -7.19
CA ILE A 107 -5.58 12.75 -7.90
C ILE A 107 -6.42 11.89 -6.97
N LYS A 108 -7.36 11.17 -7.55
CA LYS A 108 -8.22 10.25 -6.81
C LYS A 108 -7.71 8.83 -7.03
N PHE A 109 -7.51 8.09 -5.94
CA PHE A 109 -7.05 6.71 -6.04
C PHE A 109 -8.06 5.69 -5.50
N GLU A 110 -9.07 6.16 -4.78
CA GLU A 110 -10.22 5.38 -4.35
C GLU A 110 -11.39 6.31 -4.13
N LYS A 111 -12.58 5.75 -3.97
CA LYS A 111 -13.77 6.52 -3.68
C LYS A 111 -13.55 7.39 -2.45
N ASN A 112 -13.77 8.68 -2.59
CA ASN A 112 -13.60 9.67 -1.51
C ASN A 112 -12.18 9.75 -0.96
N LYS A 113 -11.18 9.33 -1.75
CA LYS A 113 -9.78 9.37 -1.31
C LYS A 113 -8.89 9.99 -2.38
N TRP A 114 -8.30 11.10 -2.03
CA TRP A 114 -7.44 11.90 -2.90
C TRP A 114 -6.09 12.12 -2.25
N ILE A 115 -5.06 12.27 -3.06
CA ILE A 115 -3.75 12.73 -2.61
C ILE A 115 -3.24 13.80 -3.55
N LYS A 116 -2.20 14.51 -3.13
CA LYS A 116 -1.62 15.55 -3.97
C LYS A 116 -0.88 14.93 -5.16
N LYS A 117 -1.10 15.50 -6.32
CA LYS A 117 -0.45 15.07 -7.55
C LYS A 117 1.08 15.12 -7.44
N THR A 118 1.60 16.08 -6.69
CA THR A 118 3.05 16.23 -6.50
C THR A 118 3.67 15.15 -5.64
N ASP A 119 2.86 14.38 -4.91
CA ASP A 119 3.36 13.34 -4.02
C ASP A 119 3.60 12.00 -4.70
N ILE A 120 3.31 11.90 -6.01
CA ILE A 120 3.37 10.64 -6.73
C ILE A 120 4.20 10.74 -8.00
N LYS A 121 4.69 9.60 -8.46
CA LYS A 121 5.39 9.46 -9.73
C LYS A 121 4.83 8.25 -10.47
N LYS A 122 4.92 8.26 -11.80
CA LYS A 122 4.57 7.10 -12.60
C LYS A 122 5.46 5.93 -12.23
N ILE A 123 4.92 4.74 -12.30
CA ILE A 123 5.63 3.54 -11.86
C ILE A 123 6.93 3.30 -12.61
N ASN A 124 7.04 3.73 -13.85
CA ASN A 124 8.23 3.55 -14.67
C ASN A 124 9.36 4.56 -14.40
N HIS A 125 9.17 5.52 -13.47
CA HIS A 125 10.22 6.45 -13.07
C HIS A 125 11.04 5.97 -11.88
N ILE A 126 10.88 4.73 -11.50
CA ILE A 126 11.32 4.22 -10.20
C ILE A 126 12.79 4.40 -9.90
N GLU A 127 13.69 4.00 -10.80
CA GLU A 127 15.11 3.90 -10.44
C GLU A 127 15.77 5.25 -10.17
N LYS A 128 15.63 6.19 -11.08
CA LYS A 128 16.29 7.50 -10.95
C LYS A 128 15.75 8.28 -9.75
N ASP A 129 14.45 8.30 -9.61
CA ASP A 129 13.82 9.07 -8.53
C ASP A 129 14.05 8.44 -7.18
N TYR A 130 14.12 7.13 -7.13
CA TYR A 130 14.41 6.40 -5.91
C TYR A 130 15.79 6.78 -5.36
N LEU A 131 16.79 6.82 -6.24
CA LEU A 131 18.14 7.22 -5.83
C LEU A 131 18.18 8.66 -5.34
N LYS A 132 17.43 9.57 -5.93
CA LYS A 132 17.34 10.95 -5.47
C LYS A 132 16.78 11.04 -4.06
N ILE A 133 15.77 10.25 -3.76
CA ILE A 133 15.14 10.27 -2.44
C ILE A 133 16.06 9.69 -1.39
N LEU A 134 16.77 8.63 -1.71
CA LEU A 134 17.72 8.01 -0.79
C LEU A 134 18.91 8.90 -0.44
N LYS A 135 19.19 9.89 -1.28
CA LYS A 135 20.30 10.82 -1.04
C LYS A 135 19.94 12.01 -0.16
N ILE A 136 18.70 12.16 0.19
CA ILE A 136 18.21 13.27 1.02
C ILE A 136 18.39 13.03 2.50
#